data_94af174a4651e7c78f018a29847abe5f
#
_entry.id   94af174a4651e7c78f018a29847abe5f
#
_cell.length_a   1.000
_cell.length_b   1.000
_cell.length_c   1.000
_cell.angle_alpha   90.00
_cell.angle_beta   90.00
_cell.angle_gamma   90.00
#
_symmetry.space_group_name_H-M   'P 1'
#
loop_
_entity.id
_entity.type
_entity.pdbx_description
1 polymer ?
#
loop_
_entity_poly.entity_id
_entity_poly.type
_entity_poly.pdbx_seq_one_letter_code
_entity_poly.pdbx_strand_id
1 'polypeptide(L)'
;MAQAPDPRPAVGLRLDAEAAAAAVPALLIAAERLAASVDPGAHGLRRAGAGEEFWQYRPAAPGDPAGLIDWRRSARSDAAFVRERERQSPQAAALWVAGDPGMAWTGDPARPLKRDRARLLGLALALVLLRGGERVAVGADDARAGRLRAEALARDLLTAAPDPLPPPGTLRPQRRVVLLGDFLGDPAPLARFLAKAAATGSRGVLMQVLDPAEESFPFAGALRFHAPGAGASRQNTRHETRNATALRPAYLARLAERRALLAQLAAEARWQFGTHDTAAPPAGAVLWLAEALSA
;
A
#
# COMPACT_ATOMS: atom_id res chain seq x y z
N MET A 1 27.13 40.95 1.85
CA MET A 1 27.35 39.88 2.85
C MET A 1 26.23 38.88 2.67
N ALA A 2 26.54 37.71 2.14
CA ALA A 2 25.55 36.62 2.02
C ALA A 2 25.37 35.95 3.39
N GLN A 3 24.14 35.91 3.87
CA GLN A 3 23.77 35.29 5.13
C GLN A 3 23.93 33.79 5.01
N ALA A 4 24.71 33.15 5.87
CA ALA A 4 24.85 31.69 5.89
C ALA A 4 23.46 31.06 6.15
N PRO A 5 23.09 29.95 5.49
CA PRO A 5 21.81 29.28 5.71
C PRO A 5 21.73 28.80 7.17
N ASP A 6 20.53 28.95 7.77
CA ASP A 6 20.24 28.50 9.14
C ASP A 6 20.47 26.97 9.24
N PRO A 7 21.38 26.47 10.08
CA PRO A 7 21.72 25.05 10.20
C PRO A 7 20.60 24.21 10.85
N ARG A 8 19.58 24.81 11.45
CA ARG A 8 18.50 24.12 12.19
C ARG A 8 17.70 23.14 11.36
N PRO A 9 17.28 23.44 10.10
CA PRO A 9 16.58 22.46 9.27
C PRO A 9 17.45 21.26 8.87
N ALA A 10 18.75 21.46 8.68
CA ALA A 10 19.67 20.38 8.32
C ALA A 10 19.93 19.39 9.47
N VAL A 11 19.98 19.89 10.72
CA VAL A 11 20.14 19.06 11.92
C VAL A 11 18.86 18.23 12.16
N GLY A 12 17.67 18.82 11.99
CA GLY A 12 16.40 18.09 12.10
C GLY A 12 16.30 16.95 11.09
N LEU A 13 16.59 17.22 9.82
CA LEU A 13 16.62 16.20 8.76
C LEU A 13 17.61 15.06 9.05
N ARG A 14 18.76 15.37 9.61
CA ARG A 14 19.75 14.36 9.99
C ARG A 14 19.23 13.46 11.13
N LEU A 15 18.66 14.04 12.19
CA LEU A 15 18.10 13.29 13.31
C LEU A 15 16.94 12.40 12.85
N ASP A 16 16.07 12.89 11.97
CA ASP A 16 14.97 12.10 11.41
C ASP A 16 15.50 10.94 10.54
N ALA A 17 16.55 11.17 9.76
CA ALA A 17 17.19 10.14 8.95
C ALA A 17 17.90 9.07 9.82
N GLU A 18 18.57 9.48 10.89
CA GLU A 18 19.22 8.57 11.85
C GLU A 18 18.16 7.74 12.61
N ALA A 19 17.05 8.34 13.04
CA ALA A 19 15.94 7.65 13.67
C ALA A 19 15.27 6.64 12.71
N ALA A 20 15.06 7.04 11.46
CA ALA A 20 14.53 6.15 10.43
C ALA A 20 15.48 4.97 10.17
N ALA A 21 16.79 5.22 10.06
CA ALA A 21 17.78 4.15 9.86
C ALA A 21 17.80 3.17 11.03
N ALA A 22 17.68 3.65 12.28
CA ALA A 22 17.60 2.79 13.46
C ALA A 22 16.32 1.94 13.51
N ALA A 23 15.22 2.41 12.92
CA ALA A 23 13.94 1.70 12.88
C ALA A 23 13.86 0.61 11.78
N VAL A 24 14.72 0.67 10.75
CA VAL A 24 14.71 -0.27 9.62
C VAL A 24 14.80 -1.73 10.05
N PRO A 25 15.73 -2.16 10.92
CA PRO A 25 15.84 -3.58 11.30
C PRO A 25 14.59 -4.11 12.01
N ALA A 26 14.03 -3.32 12.94
CA ALA A 26 12.84 -3.73 13.68
C ALA A 26 11.62 -3.87 12.77
N LEU A 27 11.40 -2.92 11.87
CA LEU A 27 10.32 -2.95 10.89
C LEU A 27 10.48 -4.13 9.93
N LEU A 28 11.71 -4.38 9.46
CA LEU A 28 12.01 -5.47 8.53
C LEU A 28 11.74 -6.84 9.17
N ILE A 29 12.23 -7.08 10.39
CA ILE A 29 11.99 -8.34 11.13
C ILE A 29 10.49 -8.57 11.34
N ALA A 30 9.75 -7.53 11.76
CA ALA A 30 8.32 -7.63 11.95
C ALA A 30 7.57 -7.94 10.64
N ALA A 31 7.96 -7.28 9.54
CA ALA A 31 7.38 -7.51 8.24
C ALA A 31 7.73 -8.90 7.66
N GLU A 32 8.94 -9.39 7.86
CA GLU A 32 9.35 -10.73 7.44
C GLU A 32 8.57 -11.84 8.17
N ARG A 33 8.37 -11.70 9.49
CA ARG A 33 7.54 -12.60 10.27
C ARG A 33 6.09 -12.59 9.78
N LEU A 34 5.55 -11.40 9.56
CA LEU A 34 4.19 -11.22 9.06
C LEU A 34 4.04 -11.83 7.66
N ALA A 35 4.95 -11.52 6.73
CA ALA A 35 4.93 -12.07 5.38
C ALA A 35 5.13 -13.60 5.34
N ALA A 36 5.83 -14.17 6.33
CA ALA A 36 5.96 -15.63 6.46
C ALA A 36 4.68 -16.30 6.97
N SER A 37 3.82 -15.58 7.69
CA SER A 37 2.53 -16.09 8.17
C SER A 37 1.42 -15.99 7.13
N VAL A 38 1.67 -15.33 6.01
CA VAL A 38 0.73 -15.14 4.90
C VAL A 38 1.19 -15.98 3.73
N ASP A 39 0.38 -16.97 3.33
CA ASP A 39 0.58 -17.72 2.09
C ASP A 39 -0.51 -17.31 1.10
N PRO A 40 -0.23 -16.36 0.20
CA PRO A 40 -1.22 -15.88 -0.75
C PRO A 40 -1.50 -16.85 -1.90
N GLY A 41 -0.88 -18.04 -1.92
CA GLY A 41 -0.92 -18.94 -3.08
C GLY A 41 -0.10 -18.42 -4.25
N ALA A 42 -0.22 -19.06 -5.42
CA ALA A 42 0.45 -18.61 -6.63
C ALA A 42 -0.31 -17.39 -7.22
N HIS A 43 0.13 -16.19 -6.87
CA HIS A 43 -0.38 -14.95 -7.46
C HIS A 43 0.41 -14.60 -8.71
N GLY A 44 -0.28 -14.49 -9.81
CA GLY A 44 0.26 -14.05 -11.09
C GLY A 44 -0.81 -14.15 -12.16
N LEU A 45 -0.86 -13.23 -13.12
CA LEU A 45 -1.69 -13.40 -14.30
C LEU A 45 -1.15 -14.58 -15.11
N ARG A 46 -1.78 -15.73 -14.99
CA ARG A 46 -1.46 -16.93 -15.78
C ARG A 46 -1.80 -16.68 -17.24
N ARG A 47 -0.79 -16.57 -18.08
CA ARG A 47 -0.94 -16.48 -19.55
C ARG A 47 0.11 -17.37 -20.21
N ALA A 48 -0.24 -17.92 -21.38
CA ALA A 48 0.72 -18.67 -22.19
C ALA A 48 1.92 -17.80 -22.57
N GLY A 49 3.16 -18.27 -22.37
CA GLY A 49 4.37 -17.52 -22.72
C GLY A 49 5.68 -18.19 -22.28
N ALA A 50 6.76 -17.44 -22.14
CA ALA A 50 8.11 -17.93 -21.86
C ALA A 50 8.41 -18.12 -20.38
N GLY A 51 7.50 -18.78 -19.60
CA GLY A 51 7.72 -19.15 -18.20
C GLY A 51 8.35 -20.53 -18.02
N GLU A 52 8.50 -20.99 -16.78
CA GLU A 52 9.04 -22.30 -16.47
C GLU A 52 7.96 -23.38 -16.32
N GLU A 53 6.75 -22.98 -15.90
CA GLU A 53 5.64 -23.91 -15.70
C GLU A 53 4.91 -24.24 -16.98
N PHE A 54 4.37 -25.48 -17.06
CA PHE A 54 3.60 -25.97 -18.18
C PHE A 54 2.22 -25.29 -18.20
N TRP A 55 1.85 -24.67 -19.35
CA TRP A 55 0.54 -24.12 -19.56
C TRP A 55 -0.38 -25.08 -20.34
N GLN A 56 -0.02 -25.35 -21.60
CA GLN A 56 -0.78 -26.22 -22.47
C GLN A 56 0.06 -26.71 -23.64
N TYR A 57 -0.47 -27.70 -24.39
CA TYR A 57 0.03 -28.05 -25.71
C TYR A 57 -0.83 -27.37 -26.80
N ARG A 58 -0.17 -26.78 -27.79
CA ARG A 58 -0.84 -26.35 -29.02
C ARG A 58 -0.21 -27.03 -30.23
N PRO A 59 -0.95 -27.16 -31.35
CA PRO A 59 -0.35 -27.58 -32.61
C PRO A 59 0.79 -26.62 -33.03
N ALA A 60 1.87 -27.17 -33.57
CA ALA A 60 2.97 -26.36 -34.09
C ALA A 60 2.51 -25.59 -35.33
N ALA A 61 2.90 -24.31 -35.41
CA ALA A 61 2.64 -23.45 -36.56
C ALA A 61 3.94 -23.25 -37.38
N PRO A 62 3.84 -22.91 -38.67
CA PRO A 62 5.00 -22.51 -39.47
C PRO A 62 5.74 -21.36 -38.82
N GLY A 63 7.05 -21.54 -38.56
CA GLY A 63 7.88 -20.53 -37.86
C GLY A 63 8.16 -20.82 -36.39
N ASP A 64 7.55 -21.84 -35.78
CA ASP A 64 7.87 -22.24 -34.43
C ASP A 64 9.30 -22.83 -34.38
N PRO A 65 10.13 -22.41 -33.40
CA PRO A 65 11.47 -23.00 -33.24
C PRO A 65 11.39 -24.49 -32.89
N ALA A 66 12.18 -25.32 -33.59
CA ALA A 66 12.20 -26.77 -33.38
C ALA A 66 12.49 -27.20 -31.93
N GLY A 67 13.22 -26.35 -31.18
CA GLY A 67 13.52 -26.57 -29.75
C GLY A 67 12.30 -26.44 -28.80
N LEU A 68 11.17 -25.88 -29.27
CA LEU A 68 9.93 -25.79 -28.49
C LEU A 68 8.99 -26.95 -28.77
N ILE A 69 9.27 -27.79 -29.78
CA ILE A 69 8.43 -28.94 -30.13
C ILE A 69 8.65 -30.05 -29.09
N ASP A 70 7.57 -30.54 -28.49
CA ASP A 70 7.60 -31.73 -27.66
C ASP A 70 7.52 -32.98 -28.58
N TRP A 71 8.69 -33.45 -28.99
CA TRP A 71 8.83 -34.60 -29.88
C TRP A 71 8.23 -35.89 -29.28
N ARG A 72 8.24 -36.04 -27.97
CA ARG A 72 7.70 -37.21 -27.29
C ARG A 72 6.17 -37.29 -27.39
N ARG A 73 5.50 -36.12 -27.31
CA ARG A 73 4.05 -36.03 -27.51
C ARG A 73 3.71 -36.12 -28.98
N SER A 74 4.45 -35.41 -29.83
CA SER A 74 4.24 -35.39 -31.28
C SER A 74 4.37 -36.78 -31.93
N ALA A 75 5.27 -37.62 -31.42
CA ALA A 75 5.43 -38.99 -31.91
C ALA A 75 4.21 -39.91 -31.67
N ARG A 76 3.22 -39.46 -30.90
CA ARG A 76 2.00 -40.21 -30.63
C ARG A 76 0.77 -39.68 -31.41
N SER A 77 0.98 -38.78 -32.32
CA SER A 77 -0.08 -38.14 -33.12
C SER A 77 0.47 -37.68 -34.47
N ASP A 78 -0.38 -37.45 -35.43
CA ASP A 78 -0.02 -36.97 -36.77
C ASP A 78 0.31 -35.46 -36.81
N ALA A 79 0.28 -34.78 -35.68
CA ALA A 79 0.57 -33.35 -35.56
C ALA A 79 1.73 -33.10 -34.61
N ALA A 80 2.60 -32.14 -34.96
CA ALA A 80 3.64 -31.65 -34.06
C ALA A 80 2.99 -30.74 -32.99
N PHE A 81 3.38 -30.90 -31.74
CA PHE A 81 2.91 -30.09 -30.63
C PHE A 81 4.04 -29.26 -30.01
N VAL A 82 3.76 -27.97 -29.79
CA VAL A 82 4.59 -27.07 -29.03
C VAL A 82 4.11 -27.06 -27.58
N ARG A 83 5.06 -27.19 -26.67
CA ARG A 83 4.82 -27.03 -25.23
C ARG A 83 4.80 -25.54 -24.91
N GLU A 84 3.60 -24.99 -24.71
CA GLU A 84 3.47 -23.62 -24.20
C GLU A 84 3.74 -23.61 -22.69
N ARG A 85 4.57 -22.68 -22.29
CA ARG A 85 4.87 -22.43 -20.88
C ARG A 85 4.04 -21.26 -20.37
N GLU A 86 3.77 -21.23 -19.08
CA GLU A 86 3.10 -20.11 -18.45
C GLU A 86 4.00 -18.86 -18.49
N ARG A 87 3.49 -17.77 -19.04
CA ARG A 87 4.20 -16.49 -19.00
C ARG A 87 3.81 -15.76 -17.73
N GLN A 88 4.63 -15.84 -16.70
CA GLN A 88 4.57 -14.95 -15.57
C GLN A 88 5.17 -13.60 -16.00
N SER A 89 4.34 -12.64 -16.35
CA SER A 89 4.80 -11.26 -16.53
C SER A 89 4.82 -10.60 -15.16
N PRO A 90 6.02 -10.32 -14.58
CA PRO A 90 6.10 -9.67 -13.29
C PRO A 90 5.32 -8.36 -13.29
N GLN A 91 4.34 -8.24 -12.41
CA GLN A 91 3.61 -7.01 -12.25
C GLN A 91 4.46 -6.00 -11.48
N ALA A 92 4.15 -4.72 -11.63
CA ALA A 92 4.78 -3.67 -10.88
C ALA A 92 3.78 -3.10 -9.87
N ALA A 93 4.14 -3.08 -8.59
CA ALA A 93 3.37 -2.47 -7.53
C ALA A 93 4.09 -1.24 -6.98
N ALA A 94 3.35 -0.17 -6.71
CA ALA A 94 3.83 0.99 -5.97
C ALA A 94 3.08 1.10 -4.65
N LEU A 95 3.80 1.22 -3.57
CA LEU A 95 3.26 1.36 -2.22
C LEU A 95 3.35 2.81 -1.78
N TRP A 96 2.34 3.27 -1.07
CA TRP A 96 2.35 4.57 -0.41
C TRP A 96 1.65 4.49 0.94
N VAL A 97 2.31 5.02 1.96
CA VAL A 97 1.74 5.23 3.27
C VAL A 97 1.53 6.72 3.45
N ALA A 98 0.29 7.13 3.69
CA ALA A 98 -0.06 8.52 3.88
C ALA A 98 0.73 9.14 5.04
N GLY A 99 1.32 10.29 4.78
CA GLY A 99 2.14 11.02 5.75
C GLY A 99 1.37 12.07 6.55
N ASP A 100 0.05 12.07 6.50
CA ASP A 100 -0.77 13.00 7.28
C ASP A 100 -0.40 13.00 8.75
N PRO A 101 -0.37 14.17 9.42
CA PRO A 101 -0.13 14.22 10.86
C PRO A 101 -1.10 13.37 11.68
N GLY A 102 -2.32 13.15 11.19
CA GLY A 102 -3.30 12.24 11.80
C GLY A 102 -2.84 10.78 11.86
N MET A 103 -1.97 10.36 10.96
CA MET A 103 -1.38 9.03 10.97
C MET A 103 -0.41 8.80 12.14
N ALA A 104 0.09 9.86 12.77
CA ALA A 104 0.95 9.80 13.96
C ALA A 104 0.13 9.74 15.26
N TRP A 105 -1.03 9.09 15.23
CA TRP A 105 -1.93 9.01 16.37
C TRP A 105 -2.27 7.57 16.75
N THR A 106 -2.53 7.36 18.03
CA THR A 106 -3.13 6.15 18.63
C THR A 106 -3.99 6.55 19.80
N GLY A 107 -5.07 5.85 20.02
CA GLY A 107 -5.94 6.03 21.18
C GLY A 107 -5.44 5.30 22.45
N ASP A 108 -4.40 4.47 22.33
CA ASP A 108 -3.82 3.71 23.42
C ASP A 108 -2.31 3.52 23.18
N PRO A 109 -1.45 3.99 24.10
CA PRO A 109 0.01 3.85 23.96
C PRO A 109 0.52 2.41 23.82
N ALA A 110 -0.26 1.42 24.22
CA ALA A 110 0.07 0.00 24.04
C ALA A 110 -0.12 -0.48 22.58
N ARG A 111 -0.80 0.30 21.75
CA ARG A 111 -1.02 0.01 20.34
C ARG A 111 -0.06 0.80 19.44
N PRO A 112 0.27 0.27 18.25
CA PRO A 112 1.08 1.00 17.29
C PRO A 112 0.36 2.25 16.78
N LEU A 113 1.11 3.28 16.41
CA LEU A 113 0.57 4.39 15.64
C LEU A 113 -0.01 3.89 14.31
N LYS A 114 -1.03 4.57 13.79
CA LYS A 114 -1.63 4.21 12.48
C LYS A 114 -0.57 4.12 11.37
N ARG A 115 0.36 5.09 11.31
CA ARG A 115 1.45 5.08 10.31
C ARG A 115 2.38 3.89 10.46
N ASP A 116 2.69 3.46 11.68
CA ASP A 116 3.62 2.35 11.91
C ASP A 116 2.94 1.02 11.55
N ARG A 117 1.64 0.89 11.83
CA ARG A 117 0.83 -0.22 11.36
C ARG A 117 0.75 -0.24 9.83
N ALA A 118 0.49 0.89 9.18
CA ALA A 118 0.43 1.00 7.72
C ALA A 118 1.78 0.67 7.06
N ARG A 119 2.90 1.12 7.65
CA ARG A 119 4.26 0.77 7.18
C ARG A 119 4.53 -0.72 7.29
N LEU A 120 4.13 -1.34 8.41
CA LEU A 120 4.27 -2.79 8.61
C LEU A 120 3.47 -3.56 7.55
N LEU A 121 2.21 -3.19 7.30
CA LEU A 121 1.38 -3.82 6.28
C LEU A 121 1.97 -3.65 4.88
N GLY A 122 2.39 -2.42 4.54
CA GLY A 122 3.00 -2.11 3.25
C GLY A 122 4.29 -2.89 3.01
N LEU A 123 5.19 -2.95 3.99
CA LEU A 123 6.44 -3.70 3.85
C LEU A 123 6.19 -5.22 3.80
N ALA A 124 5.28 -5.76 4.62
CA ALA A 124 4.95 -7.18 4.59
C ALA A 124 4.34 -7.57 3.23
N LEU A 125 3.44 -6.77 2.69
CA LEU A 125 2.93 -6.95 1.33
C LEU A 125 4.04 -6.91 0.28
N ALA A 126 4.96 -5.93 0.38
CA ALA A 126 6.11 -5.84 -0.53
C ALA A 126 6.94 -7.12 -0.52
N LEU A 127 7.19 -7.70 0.66
CA LEU A 127 7.94 -8.95 0.81
C LEU A 127 7.20 -10.14 0.19
N VAL A 128 5.88 -10.22 0.34
CA VAL A 128 5.03 -11.23 -0.30
C VAL A 128 5.13 -11.11 -1.82
N LEU A 129 4.97 -9.91 -2.37
CA LEU A 129 5.06 -9.65 -3.81
C LEU A 129 6.45 -9.96 -4.37
N LEU A 130 7.53 -9.57 -3.67
CA LEU A 130 8.91 -9.87 -4.06
C LEU A 130 9.21 -11.37 -4.04
N ARG A 131 8.61 -12.15 -3.12
CA ARG A 131 8.71 -13.63 -3.10
C ARG A 131 8.01 -14.24 -4.31
N GLY A 132 6.90 -13.64 -4.74
CA GLY A 132 6.18 -14.00 -5.97
C GLY A 132 6.86 -13.55 -7.27
N GLY A 133 8.06 -12.94 -7.20
CA GLY A 133 8.78 -12.46 -8.38
C GLY A 133 8.30 -11.10 -8.91
N GLU A 134 7.38 -10.44 -8.21
CA GLU A 134 6.85 -9.14 -8.58
C GLU A 134 7.88 -8.01 -8.38
N ARG A 135 7.65 -6.88 -9.03
CA ARG A 135 8.46 -5.67 -8.89
C ARG A 135 7.77 -4.68 -7.97
N VAL A 136 8.48 -4.16 -6.98
CA VAL A 136 7.92 -3.26 -5.98
C VAL A 136 8.73 -1.96 -5.89
N ALA A 137 8.01 -0.84 -5.69
CA ALA A 137 8.57 0.47 -5.40
C ALA A 137 7.78 1.17 -4.29
N VAL A 138 8.35 2.24 -3.73
CA VAL A 138 7.64 3.23 -2.92
C VAL A 138 7.41 4.49 -3.77
N GLY A 139 6.18 4.99 -3.78
CA GLY A 139 5.82 6.20 -4.54
C GLY A 139 6.08 6.10 -6.03
N ALA A 140 6.73 7.12 -6.60
CA ALA A 140 6.98 7.25 -8.04
C ALA A 140 8.22 6.51 -8.54
N ASP A 141 9.00 5.90 -7.65
CA ASP A 141 10.24 5.22 -8.00
C ASP A 141 10.04 4.07 -8.97
N ASP A 142 11.13 3.63 -9.59
CA ASP A 142 11.09 2.48 -10.48
C ASP A 142 10.96 1.18 -9.68
N ALA A 143 9.91 0.43 -10.01
CA ALA A 143 9.66 -0.85 -9.38
C ALA A 143 10.72 -1.88 -9.81
N ARG A 144 11.36 -2.53 -8.84
CA ARG A 144 12.41 -3.52 -9.05
C ARG A 144 12.05 -4.82 -8.33
N ALA A 145 12.50 -5.93 -8.88
CA ALA A 145 12.39 -7.25 -8.27
C ALA A 145 13.62 -7.57 -7.40
N GLY A 146 13.53 -8.64 -6.63
CA GLY A 146 14.64 -9.22 -5.88
C GLY A 146 14.56 -8.98 -4.37
N ARG A 147 14.82 -10.04 -3.61
CA ARG A 147 14.72 -10.06 -2.14
C ARG A 147 15.66 -9.07 -1.44
N LEU A 148 16.79 -8.74 -2.06
CA LEU A 148 17.74 -7.76 -1.53
C LEU A 148 17.18 -6.33 -1.45
N ARG A 149 16.01 -6.07 -2.04
CA ARG A 149 15.32 -4.78 -1.99
C ARG A 149 14.59 -4.52 -0.68
N ALA A 150 14.41 -5.53 0.18
CA ALA A 150 13.61 -5.41 1.40
C ALA A 150 14.05 -4.27 2.32
N GLU A 151 15.36 -4.16 2.57
CA GLU A 151 15.92 -3.10 3.42
C GLU A 151 15.76 -1.71 2.79
N ALA A 152 15.96 -1.60 1.47
CA ALA A 152 15.75 -0.34 0.76
C ALA A 152 14.27 0.09 0.83
N LEU A 153 13.33 -0.83 0.60
CA LEU A 153 11.89 -0.54 0.72
C LEU A 153 11.49 -0.14 2.15
N ALA A 154 12.07 -0.79 3.17
CA ALA A 154 11.84 -0.40 4.55
C ALA A 154 12.33 1.04 4.82
N ARG A 155 13.51 1.38 4.32
CA ARG A 155 14.06 2.73 4.42
C ARG A 155 13.20 3.74 3.67
N ASP A 156 12.80 3.44 2.44
CA ASP A 156 11.97 4.31 1.59
C ASP A 156 10.61 4.58 2.27
N LEU A 157 9.97 3.57 2.88
CA LEU A 157 8.72 3.72 3.65
C LEU A 157 8.87 4.57 4.92
N LEU A 158 10.04 4.51 5.57
CA LEU A 158 10.31 5.29 6.78
C LEU A 158 10.65 6.75 6.48
N THR A 159 11.29 7.01 5.33
CA THR A 159 11.78 8.34 4.92
C THR A 159 10.91 9.01 3.85
N ALA A 160 9.82 8.36 3.42
CA ALA A 160 8.89 8.94 2.44
C ALA A 160 8.39 10.32 2.91
N ALA A 161 8.20 11.21 1.95
CA ALA A 161 7.68 12.55 2.22
C ALA A 161 6.35 12.47 3.00
N PRO A 162 6.10 13.41 3.92
CA PRO A 162 4.90 13.41 4.77
C PRO A 162 3.65 13.89 4.02
N ASP A 163 3.50 13.47 2.78
CA ASP A 163 2.36 13.82 1.95
C ASP A 163 1.22 12.80 2.08
N PRO A 164 -0.04 13.24 2.08
CA PRO A 164 -1.21 12.34 2.18
C PRO A 164 -1.35 11.44 0.95
N LEU A 165 -0.86 11.88 -0.20
CA LEU A 165 -0.95 11.16 -1.47
C LEU A 165 0.43 11.05 -2.15
N PRO A 166 0.65 9.99 -2.92
CA PRO A 166 1.91 9.82 -3.63
C PRO A 166 2.05 10.84 -4.77
N PRO A 167 3.30 11.13 -5.19
CA PRO A 167 3.55 12.02 -6.31
C PRO A 167 2.88 11.52 -7.61
N PRO A 168 2.51 12.43 -8.52
CA PRO A 168 1.76 12.10 -9.75
C PRO A 168 2.40 11.02 -10.63
N GLY A 169 3.73 10.88 -10.62
CA GLY A 169 4.46 9.84 -11.37
C GLY A 169 4.27 8.42 -10.86
N THR A 170 3.58 8.22 -9.74
CA THR A 170 3.22 6.90 -9.21
C THR A 170 2.20 6.18 -10.09
N LEU A 171 1.26 6.93 -10.70
CA LEU A 171 0.27 6.39 -11.63
C LEU A 171 0.90 6.13 -12.99
N ARG A 172 1.07 4.86 -13.34
CA ARG A 172 1.60 4.42 -14.63
C ARG A 172 0.73 3.28 -15.18
N PRO A 173 0.58 3.15 -16.50
CA PRO A 173 -0.11 2.00 -17.08
C PRO A 173 0.49 0.68 -16.56
N GLN A 174 -0.37 -0.29 -16.30
CA GLN A 174 0.03 -1.63 -15.79
C GLN A 174 0.74 -1.64 -14.43
N ARG A 175 0.87 -0.51 -13.73
CA ARG A 175 1.35 -0.47 -12.36
C ARG A 175 0.15 -0.51 -11.42
N ARG A 176 0.19 -1.39 -10.44
CA ARG A 176 -0.76 -1.43 -9.36
C ARG A 176 -0.31 -0.51 -8.23
N VAL A 177 -1.23 0.18 -7.60
CA VAL A 177 -0.91 1.14 -6.53
C VAL A 177 -1.63 0.75 -5.25
N VAL A 178 -0.92 0.75 -4.14
CA VAL A 178 -1.48 0.51 -2.81
C VAL A 178 -1.35 1.78 -2.00
N LEU A 179 -2.48 2.33 -1.60
CA LEU A 179 -2.56 3.49 -0.70
C LEU A 179 -3.02 3.04 0.68
N LEU A 180 -2.21 3.31 1.70
CA LEU A 180 -2.49 3.01 3.10
C LEU A 180 -2.56 4.33 3.88
N GLY A 181 -3.71 4.66 4.47
CA GLY A 181 -3.88 5.92 5.18
C GLY A 181 -5.18 5.96 5.98
N ASP A 182 -5.42 7.00 6.74
CA ASP A 182 -6.70 7.19 7.43
C ASP A 182 -7.76 7.87 6.54
N PHE A 183 -7.33 8.67 5.58
CA PHE A 183 -8.17 9.41 4.62
C PHE A 183 -9.31 10.21 5.29
N LEU A 184 -9.06 10.74 6.49
CA LEU A 184 -10.03 11.54 7.25
C LEU A 184 -9.99 13.02 6.85
N GLY A 185 -8.94 13.46 6.14
CA GLY A 185 -8.78 14.83 5.64
C GLY A 185 -9.74 15.21 4.52
N ASP A 186 -9.46 16.32 3.80
CA ASP A 186 -10.23 16.71 2.62
C ASP A 186 -10.24 15.60 1.56
N PRO A 187 -11.42 15.12 1.11
CA PRO A 187 -11.50 14.07 0.10
C PRO A 187 -11.15 14.54 -1.31
N ALA A 188 -11.17 15.84 -1.59
CA ALA A 188 -11.02 16.34 -2.95
C ALA A 188 -9.66 16.01 -3.61
N PRO A 189 -8.50 16.05 -2.91
CA PRO A 189 -7.24 15.59 -3.47
C PRO A 189 -7.25 14.10 -3.84
N LEU A 190 -7.82 13.25 -2.97
CA LEU A 190 -7.94 11.81 -3.23
C LEU A 190 -8.86 11.52 -4.41
N ALA A 191 -10.01 12.22 -4.50
CA ALA A 191 -10.93 12.09 -5.63
C ALA A 191 -10.24 12.42 -6.96
N ARG A 192 -9.47 13.52 -7.01
CA ARG A 192 -8.69 13.89 -8.20
C ARG A 192 -7.62 12.86 -8.54
N PHE A 193 -6.94 12.31 -7.54
CA PHE A 193 -5.94 11.26 -7.72
C PHE A 193 -6.57 10.00 -8.31
N LEU A 194 -7.68 9.53 -7.76
CA LEU A 194 -8.40 8.34 -8.25
C LEU A 194 -9.01 8.55 -9.64
N ALA A 195 -9.54 9.73 -9.95
CA ALA A 195 -10.00 10.08 -11.29
C ALA A 195 -8.86 10.02 -12.32
N LYS A 196 -7.66 10.50 -11.95
CA LYS A 196 -6.46 10.38 -12.79
C LYS A 196 -6.04 8.91 -12.93
N ALA A 197 -6.13 8.10 -11.87
CA ALA A 197 -5.84 6.67 -11.92
C ALA A 197 -6.77 5.96 -12.92
N ALA A 198 -8.06 6.26 -12.88
CA ALA A 198 -9.04 5.74 -13.84
C ALA A 198 -8.70 6.12 -15.28
N ALA A 199 -8.35 7.40 -15.52
CA ALA A 199 -7.98 7.90 -16.85
C ALA A 199 -6.69 7.26 -17.39
N THR A 200 -5.73 6.89 -16.53
CA THR A 200 -4.48 6.21 -16.92
C THR A 200 -4.61 4.68 -16.98
N GLY A 201 -5.75 4.13 -16.62
CA GLY A 201 -5.95 2.68 -16.49
C GLY A 201 -5.13 2.05 -15.35
N SER A 202 -4.65 2.86 -14.40
CA SER A 202 -3.94 2.39 -13.21
C SER A 202 -4.95 1.80 -12.23
N ARG A 203 -4.72 0.56 -11.78
CA ARG A 203 -5.54 -0.12 -10.77
C ARG A 203 -4.85 -0.10 -9.42
N GLY A 204 -5.58 -0.38 -8.37
CA GLY A 204 -4.96 -0.42 -7.05
C GLY A 204 -5.91 -0.73 -5.92
N VAL A 205 -5.39 -0.51 -4.73
CA VAL A 205 -6.10 -0.74 -3.46
C VAL A 205 -5.99 0.50 -2.59
N LEU A 206 -7.11 0.89 -2.03
CA LEU A 206 -7.22 1.91 -1.00
C LEU A 206 -7.56 1.22 0.32
N MET A 207 -6.66 1.23 1.29
CA MET A 207 -6.92 0.67 2.62
C MET A 207 -6.93 1.77 3.66
N GLN A 208 -8.08 1.95 4.28
CA GLN A 208 -8.22 2.85 5.42
C GLN A 208 -7.71 2.19 6.69
N VAL A 209 -6.75 2.82 7.37
CA VAL A 209 -6.17 2.35 8.64
C VAL A 209 -6.60 3.29 9.75
N LEU A 210 -7.38 2.77 10.69
CA LEU A 210 -7.91 3.52 11.83
C LEU A 210 -7.50 2.89 13.17
N ASP A 211 -7.56 3.67 14.23
CA ASP A 211 -7.47 3.16 15.60
C ASP A 211 -8.87 2.83 16.11
N PRO A 212 -9.04 1.79 16.96
CA PRO A 212 -10.33 1.46 17.56
C PRO A 212 -11.04 2.62 18.25
N ALA A 213 -10.29 3.56 18.81
CA ALA A 213 -10.88 4.74 19.45
C ALA A 213 -11.48 5.73 18.42
N GLU A 214 -11.00 5.75 17.18
CA GLU A 214 -11.64 6.49 16.09
C GLU A 214 -12.91 5.79 15.62
N GLU A 215 -12.95 4.46 15.63
CA GLU A 215 -14.11 3.68 15.21
C GLU A 215 -15.25 3.69 16.24
N SER A 216 -14.93 3.63 17.52
CA SER A 216 -15.89 3.52 18.60
C SER A 216 -16.24 4.84 19.26
N PHE A 217 -15.37 5.86 19.14
CA PHE A 217 -15.45 7.14 19.83
C PHE A 217 -15.74 6.97 21.33
N PRO A 218 -14.83 6.39 22.13
CA PRO A 218 -15.05 6.07 23.53
C PRO A 218 -14.95 7.29 24.45
N PHE A 219 -14.87 8.48 23.91
CA PHE A 219 -14.60 9.71 24.63
C PHE A 219 -15.85 10.20 25.36
N ALA A 220 -15.65 10.67 26.61
CA ALA A 220 -16.70 11.19 27.47
C ALA A 220 -16.25 12.48 28.19
N GLY A 221 -17.21 13.23 28.72
CA GLY A 221 -16.93 14.44 29.49
C GLY A 221 -16.41 15.63 28.67
N ALA A 222 -15.72 16.53 29.35
CA ALA A 222 -15.15 17.72 28.71
C ALA A 222 -13.81 17.38 28.05
N LEU A 223 -13.72 17.65 26.75
CA LEU A 223 -12.52 17.34 25.95
C LEU A 223 -12.17 18.50 25.03
N ARG A 224 -10.89 18.55 24.70
CA ARG A 224 -10.33 19.44 23.71
C ARG A 224 -9.71 18.63 22.59
N PHE A 225 -10.27 18.74 21.40
CA PHE A 225 -9.71 18.15 20.20
C PHE A 225 -8.75 19.11 19.51
N HIS A 226 -7.65 18.61 19.02
CA HIS A 226 -6.68 19.37 18.24
C HIS A 226 -6.58 18.77 16.84
N ALA A 227 -6.58 19.63 15.81
CA ALA A 227 -6.28 19.14 14.48
C ALA A 227 -4.83 18.69 14.42
N PRO A 228 -4.54 17.51 13.86
CA PRO A 228 -3.17 17.02 13.73
C PRO A 228 -2.32 17.99 12.90
N GLY A 229 -1.05 18.20 13.29
CA GLY A 229 -0.11 19.07 12.57
C GLY A 229 -0.37 20.57 12.67
N ALA A 230 -1.38 21.01 13.42
CA ALA A 230 -1.55 22.41 13.75
C ALA A 230 -0.48 22.82 14.78
N GLY A 231 0.59 23.46 14.32
CA GLY A 231 1.54 24.12 15.22
C GLY A 231 0.83 25.14 16.10
N ALA A 232 1.47 25.61 17.19
CA ALA A 232 0.91 26.49 18.21
C ALA A 232 0.25 27.79 17.68
N SER A 233 0.41 28.11 16.40
CA SER A 233 -0.02 29.36 15.75
C SER A 233 -1.43 29.34 15.14
N ARG A 234 -2.14 28.18 15.07
CA ARG A 234 -3.47 28.12 14.46
C ARG A 234 -4.58 27.93 15.50
N GLN A 235 -5.04 29.02 16.09
CA GLN A 235 -6.16 29.07 17.04
C GLN A 235 -7.46 28.47 16.47
N ASN A 236 -7.60 28.34 15.15
CA ASN A 236 -8.84 27.92 14.48
C ASN A 236 -8.99 26.40 14.29
N THR A 237 -8.09 25.59 14.86
CA THR A 237 -8.08 24.13 14.72
C THR A 237 -8.34 23.41 16.04
N ARG A 238 -8.85 24.12 17.03
CA ARG A 238 -9.24 23.56 18.33
C ARG A 238 -10.74 23.46 18.41
N HIS A 239 -11.24 22.31 18.79
CA HIS A 239 -12.65 22.13 19.13
C HIS A 239 -12.75 21.70 20.58
N GLU A 240 -13.44 22.51 21.38
CA GLU A 240 -13.70 22.21 22.79
C GLU A 240 -15.15 21.79 22.96
N THR A 241 -15.36 20.72 23.70
CA THR A 241 -16.70 20.28 24.08
C THR A 241 -16.74 20.01 25.57
N ARG A 242 -17.88 20.33 26.19
CA ARG A 242 -18.16 19.95 27.59
C ARG A 242 -18.76 18.57 27.71
N ASN A 243 -19.24 18.01 26.59
CA ASN A 243 -19.87 16.68 26.56
C ASN A 243 -19.50 15.95 25.27
N ALA A 244 -18.39 15.25 25.30
CA ALA A 244 -17.92 14.47 24.16
C ALA A 244 -18.89 13.33 23.80
N THR A 245 -19.56 12.75 24.80
CA THR A 245 -20.54 11.67 24.57
C THR A 245 -21.66 12.12 23.64
N ALA A 246 -22.10 13.37 23.74
CA ALA A 246 -23.13 13.93 22.84
C ALA A 246 -22.68 14.06 21.37
N LEU A 247 -21.37 14.10 21.12
CA LEU A 247 -20.83 14.17 19.75
C LEU A 247 -20.77 12.80 19.07
N ARG A 248 -20.77 11.71 19.85
CA ARG A 248 -20.57 10.35 19.34
C ARG A 248 -21.50 9.97 18.18
N PRO A 249 -22.84 10.15 18.24
CA PRO A 249 -23.73 9.78 17.13
C PRO A 249 -23.39 10.52 15.83
N ALA A 250 -23.17 11.84 15.90
CA ALA A 250 -22.82 12.66 14.75
C ALA A 250 -21.45 12.29 14.18
N TYR A 251 -20.47 11.97 15.05
CA TYR A 251 -19.15 11.51 14.63
C TYR A 251 -19.22 10.18 13.87
N LEU A 252 -19.91 9.19 14.43
CA LEU A 252 -20.05 7.87 13.81
C LEU A 252 -20.81 7.93 12.49
N ALA A 253 -21.84 8.78 12.39
CA ALA A 253 -22.52 9.02 11.11
C ALA A 253 -21.57 9.59 10.05
N ARG A 254 -20.77 10.59 10.40
CA ARG A 254 -19.76 11.16 9.49
C ARG A 254 -18.68 10.17 9.10
N LEU A 255 -18.25 9.31 10.01
CA LEU A 255 -17.28 8.27 9.70
C LEU A 255 -17.88 7.26 8.71
N ALA A 256 -19.14 6.86 8.88
CA ALA A 256 -19.84 5.98 7.96
C ALA A 256 -20.01 6.63 6.58
N GLU A 257 -20.41 7.90 6.51
CA GLU A 257 -20.47 8.67 5.26
C GLU A 257 -19.11 8.76 4.58
N ARG A 258 -18.03 8.98 5.34
CA ARG A 258 -16.66 9.00 4.82
C ARG A 258 -16.28 7.65 4.21
N ARG A 259 -16.56 6.54 4.89
CA ARG A 259 -16.29 5.20 4.37
C ARG A 259 -17.08 4.91 3.10
N ALA A 260 -18.34 5.28 3.05
CA ALA A 260 -19.16 5.15 1.85
C ALA A 260 -18.57 5.93 0.67
N LEU A 261 -18.15 7.19 0.90
CA LEU A 261 -17.49 8.00 -0.11
C LEU A 261 -16.17 7.38 -0.60
N LEU A 262 -15.32 6.89 0.30
CA LEU A 262 -14.06 6.23 -0.07
C LEU A 262 -14.31 4.97 -0.92
N ALA A 263 -15.28 4.16 -0.54
CA ALA A 263 -15.68 2.97 -1.29
C ALA A 263 -16.21 3.33 -2.69
N GLN A 264 -17.03 4.39 -2.79
CA GLN A 264 -17.55 4.88 -4.06
C GLN A 264 -16.41 5.37 -4.96
N LEU A 265 -15.53 6.23 -4.47
CA LEU A 265 -14.40 6.78 -5.24
C LEU A 265 -13.45 5.66 -5.72
N ALA A 266 -13.21 4.65 -4.88
CA ALA A 266 -12.41 3.50 -5.27
C ALA A 266 -13.10 2.70 -6.38
N ALA A 267 -14.39 2.40 -6.25
CA ALA A 267 -15.17 1.68 -7.25
C ALA A 267 -15.21 2.40 -8.61
N GLU A 268 -15.41 3.73 -8.62
CA GLU A 268 -15.38 4.55 -9.83
C GLU A 268 -14.02 4.47 -10.54
N ALA A 269 -12.92 4.39 -9.77
CA ALA A 269 -11.57 4.19 -10.29
C ALA A 269 -11.24 2.72 -10.63
N ARG A 270 -12.15 1.77 -10.39
CA ARG A 270 -11.91 0.31 -10.45
C ARG A 270 -10.80 -0.13 -9.49
N TRP A 271 -10.74 0.51 -8.33
CA TRP A 271 -9.87 0.14 -7.23
C TRP A 271 -10.66 -0.62 -6.17
N GLN A 272 -9.96 -1.46 -5.41
CA GLN A 272 -10.54 -2.11 -4.23
C GLN A 272 -10.42 -1.19 -3.01
N PHE A 273 -11.44 -1.22 -2.15
CA PHE A 273 -11.43 -0.50 -0.88
C PHE A 273 -11.55 -1.47 0.28
N GLY A 274 -10.71 -1.29 1.29
CA GLY A 274 -10.76 -2.06 2.53
C GLY A 274 -10.44 -1.21 3.75
N THR A 275 -10.75 -1.75 4.92
CA THR A 275 -10.46 -1.10 6.21
C THR A 275 -9.62 -2.02 7.09
N HIS A 276 -8.76 -1.45 7.91
CA HIS A 276 -7.96 -2.15 8.90
C HIS A 276 -7.93 -1.37 10.22
N ASP A 277 -8.17 -2.06 11.30
CA ASP A 277 -8.09 -1.56 12.67
C ASP A 277 -6.70 -1.88 13.25
N THR A 278 -6.06 -0.90 13.92
CA THR A 278 -4.73 -1.09 14.50
C THR A 278 -4.68 -2.13 15.64
N ALA A 279 -5.79 -2.50 16.26
CA ALA A 279 -5.86 -3.59 17.23
C ALA A 279 -6.02 -4.97 16.56
N ALA A 280 -6.52 -5.01 15.32
CA ALA A 280 -6.70 -6.27 14.61
C ALA A 280 -5.37 -6.92 14.21
N PRO A 281 -5.31 -8.27 14.15
CA PRO A 281 -4.14 -8.97 13.64
C PRO A 281 -3.81 -8.55 12.20
N PRO A 282 -2.54 -8.21 11.90
CA PRO A 282 -2.17 -7.66 10.59
C PRO A 282 -2.18 -8.69 9.44
N ALA A 283 -2.11 -10.00 9.75
CA ALA A 283 -2.01 -11.06 8.74
C ALA A 283 -3.18 -11.07 7.75
N GLY A 284 -4.42 -10.95 8.26
CA GLY A 284 -5.61 -10.90 7.42
C GLY A 284 -5.62 -9.69 6.49
N ALA A 285 -5.12 -8.54 6.95
CA ALA A 285 -5.00 -7.35 6.10
C ALA A 285 -3.98 -7.52 4.98
N VAL A 286 -2.83 -8.15 5.24
CA VAL A 286 -1.82 -8.42 4.21
C VAL A 286 -2.34 -9.43 3.19
N LEU A 287 -3.02 -10.49 3.63
CA LEU A 287 -3.65 -11.46 2.75
C LEU A 287 -4.67 -10.79 1.84
N TRP A 288 -5.58 -10.02 2.43
CA TRP A 288 -6.60 -9.27 1.67
C TRP A 288 -5.96 -8.30 0.65
N LEU A 289 -4.90 -7.57 1.04
CA LEU A 289 -4.17 -6.68 0.13
C LEU A 289 -3.57 -7.44 -1.06
N ALA A 290 -2.99 -8.61 -0.83
CA ALA A 290 -2.41 -9.44 -1.88
C ALA A 290 -3.50 -9.95 -2.84
N GLU A 291 -4.62 -10.45 -2.33
CA GLU A 291 -5.76 -10.89 -3.12
C GLU A 291 -6.38 -9.75 -3.93
N ALA A 292 -6.61 -8.60 -3.29
CA ALA A 292 -7.20 -7.42 -3.93
C ALA A 292 -6.31 -6.83 -5.05
N LEU A 293 -5.00 -6.98 -4.95
CA LEU A 293 -4.08 -6.60 -6.03
C LEU A 293 -4.12 -7.59 -7.21
N SER A 294 -4.52 -8.83 -6.98
CA SER A 294 -4.57 -9.86 -8.03
C SER A 294 -5.86 -9.81 -8.84
N ALA A 295 -6.91 -9.20 -8.28
CA ALA A 295 -8.19 -8.98 -8.95
C ALA A 295 -8.10 -7.85 -9.98
#